data_3baed1cbbc9bd789a1d1be5b5899ac24
#
_entry.id   3baed1cbbc9bd789a1d1be5b5899ac24
#
_cell.length_a   1.000
_cell.length_b   1.000
_cell.length_c   1.000
_cell.angle_alpha   90.00
_cell.angle_beta   90.00
_cell.angle_gamma   90.00
#
_symmetry.space_group_name_H-M   'P 1'
#
loop_
_entity.id
_entity.type
_entity.pdbx_description
1 polymer ?
#
loop_
_entity_poly.entity_id
_entity_poly.type
_entity_poly.pdbx_seq_one_letter_code
_entity_poly.pdbx_strand_id
1 'polypeptide(L)'
;MSKSTKLFILLILYVILGSSESIILKYVYNEKSKGVPFFHETFIILLMFFSEIFSLPVYYIKNRKLQKDSIKEDNNKISEDELLIQENEIKQISIKKKMAYIIIASILDYISYFLGNLALAFISQSFARLLNPLALVELIFLYSWYRARKKKKKIILDQLIGFIISAVAIFIICLSVFYGIISDKKYEGETEGLLRFKLFLISFFMVLFSAIFQSIQNLIEENLVREYNIHQFYCIGYEGIFGFIFNLILCIIFYFIKCDVNTDDNSQNSKTLAHICHKDDKNIYRMEDPLFAFEQMFEEKKILYLLIFIIILHIFYKMISISIIKYGGALTRGIIENFRIVIFWAYFVIPWVEDKLLERFNWLKLLGVIFTVVSLIFYFNLFKIDERRTIREKIGVLSSFNEIPERNSSINEG
;
A
#
# COMPACT_ATOMS: atom_id res chain seq x y z
N MET A 1 26.32 10.13 0.69
CA MET A 1 25.00 10.50 0.11
C MET A 1 24.12 11.01 1.22
N SER A 2 23.47 12.17 1.06
CA SER A 2 22.60 12.73 2.09
C SER A 2 21.39 11.83 2.36
N LYS A 3 20.81 11.91 3.57
CA LYS A 3 19.58 11.13 3.93
C LYS A 3 18.42 11.45 2.98
N SER A 4 18.31 12.72 2.58
CA SER A 4 17.28 13.18 1.64
C SER A 4 17.45 12.60 0.24
N THR A 5 18.67 12.62 -0.32
CA THR A 5 18.98 12.02 -1.63
C THR A 5 18.70 10.52 -1.65
N LYS A 6 19.04 9.82 -0.57
CA LYS A 6 18.76 8.39 -0.43
C LYS A 6 17.27 8.09 -0.43
N LEU A 7 16.48 8.86 0.35
CA LEU A 7 15.03 8.71 0.37
C LEU A 7 14.43 8.99 -1.01
N PHE A 8 14.86 10.03 -1.70
CA PHE A 8 14.36 10.38 -3.04
C PHE A 8 14.58 9.24 -4.06
N ILE A 9 15.77 8.64 -4.07
CA ILE A 9 16.06 7.49 -4.94
C ILE A 9 15.15 6.30 -4.59
N LEU A 10 14.96 6.01 -3.30
CA LEU A 10 14.09 4.93 -2.85
C LEU A 10 12.63 5.16 -3.29
N LEU A 11 12.13 6.41 -3.26
CA LEU A 11 10.78 6.74 -3.70
C LEU A 11 10.60 6.48 -5.20
N ILE A 12 11.57 6.87 -6.04
CA ILE A 12 11.52 6.60 -7.49
C ILE A 12 11.52 5.09 -7.76
N LEU A 13 12.45 4.36 -7.14
CA LEU A 13 12.54 2.91 -7.31
C LEU A 13 11.27 2.20 -6.86
N TYR A 14 10.68 2.65 -5.75
CA TYR A 14 9.41 2.12 -5.23
C TYR A 14 8.27 2.25 -6.25
N VAL A 15 8.14 3.42 -6.85
CA VAL A 15 7.12 3.69 -7.86
C VAL A 15 7.32 2.80 -9.09
N ILE A 16 8.55 2.70 -9.60
CA ILE A 16 8.85 1.89 -10.79
C ILE A 16 8.55 0.41 -10.51
N LEU A 17 9.14 -0.15 -9.46
CA LEU A 17 9.00 -1.58 -9.16
C LEU A 17 7.56 -1.96 -8.81
N GLY A 18 6.89 -1.15 -7.98
CA GLY A 18 5.52 -1.44 -7.58
C GLY A 18 4.50 -1.26 -8.71
N SER A 19 4.70 -0.28 -9.62
CA SER A 19 3.86 -0.16 -10.82
C SER A 19 4.07 -1.34 -11.76
N SER A 20 5.32 -1.74 -11.99
CA SER A 20 5.65 -2.90 -12.82
C SER A 20 5.05 -4.18 -12.26
N GLU A 21 5.16 -4.42 -10.96
CA GLU A 21 4.54 -5.58 -10.29
C GLU A 21 3.02 -5.62 -10.50
N SER A 22 2.34 -4.48 -10.30
CA SER A 22 0.89 -4.40 -10.48
C SER A 22 0.46 -4.60 -11.93
N ILE A 23 1.23 -4.10 -12.90
CA ILE A 23 0.98 -4.29 -14.33
C ILE A 23 1.12 -5.77 -14.69
N ILE A 24 2.21 -6.42 -14.27
CA ILE A 24 2.47 -7.82 -14.58
C ILE A 24 1.42 -8.72 -13.93
N LEU A 25 1.02 -8.43 -12.69
CA LEU A 25 -0.03 -9.16 -12.00
C LEU A 25 -1.36 -9.13 -12.79
N LYS A 26 -1.70 -7.97 -13.38
CA LYS A 26 -2.87 -7.87 -14.27
C LYS A 26 -2.74 -8.74 -15.52
N TYR A 27 -1.54 -8.82 -16.09
CA TYR A 27 -1.29 -9.75 -17.21
C TYR A 27 -1.47 -11.21 -16.78
N VAL A 28 -0.92 -11.61 -15.62
CA VAL A 28 -1.07 -12.98 -15.10
C VAL A 28 -2.54 -13.36 -14.94
N TYR A 29 -3.36 -12.50 -14.36
CA TYR A 29 -4.79 -12.78 -14.17
C TYR A 29 -5.59 -12.88 -15.46
N ASN A 30 -5.08 -12.33 -16.56
CA ASN A 30 -5.74 -12.40 -17.86
C ASN A 30 -5.19 -13.51 -18.77
N GLU A 31 -4.05 -14.11 -18.41
CA GLU A 31 -3.52 -15.26 -19.14
C GLU A 31 -4.38 -16.50 -18.90
N LYS A 32 -4.52 -17.31 -19.94
CA LYS A 32 -5.34 -18.53 -19.92
C LYS A 32 -4.46 -19.75 -20.12
N SER A 33 -4.64 -20.74 -19.26
CA SER A 33 -4.16 -22.09 -19.46
C SER A 33 -5.35 -23.03 -19.46
N LYS A 34 -5.40 -24.01 -20.37
CA LYS A 34 -6.56 -24.91 -20.55
C LYS A 34 -7.90 -24.18 -20.78
N GLY A 35 -7.87 -22.98 -21.36
CA GLY A 35 -9.06 -22.16 -21.60
C GLY A 35 -9.59 -21.40 -20.38
N VAL A 36 -8.98 -21.59 -19.20
CA VAL A 36 -9.36 -20.93 -17.93
C VAL A 36 -8.34 -19.85 -17.58
N PRO A 37 -8.76 -18.65 -17.12
CA PRO A 37 -7.85 -17.62 -16.64
C PRO A 37 -7.07 -18.10 -15.39
N PHE A 38 -5.81 -17.65 -15.25
CA PHE A 38 -5.00 -17.93 -14.09
C PHE A 38 -5.39 -16.97 -12.95
N PHE A 39 -6.37 -17.32 -12.16
CA PHE A 39 -6.90 -16.50 -11.08
C PHE A 39 -6.78 -17.22 -9.74
N HIS A 40 -5.54 -17.40 -9.24
CA HIS A 40 -5.20 -18.10 -8.02
C HIS A 40 -4.64 -17.15 -6.97
N GLU A 41 -5.53 -16.41 -6.29
CA GLU A 41 -5.18 -15.32 -5.38
C GLU A 41 -4.30 -15.78 -4.21
N THR A 42 -4.75 -16.82 -3.50
CA THR A 42 -4.05 -17.33 -2.32
C THR A 42 -2.70 -17.93 -2.71
N PHE A 43 -2.63 -18.57 -3.86
CA PHE A 43 -1.37 -19.10 -4.39
C PHE A 43 -0.38 -17.99 -4.75
N ILE A 44 -0.83 -16.89 -5.37
CA ILE A 44 0.02 -15.74 -5.69
C ILE A 44 0.53 -15.08 -4.41
N ILE A 45 -0.33 -14.90 -3.40
CA ILE A 45 0.08 -14.35 -2.10
C ILE A 45 1.13 -15.26 -1.43
N LEU A 46 0.99 -16.59 -1.57
CA LEU A 46 1.98 -17.55 -1.07
C LEU A 46 3.36 -17.31 -1.71
N LEU A 47 3.40 -17.11 -3.02
CA LEU A 47 4.65 -16.80 -3.74
C LEU A 47 5.24 -15.45 -3.33
N MET A 48 4.40 -14.45 -3.04
CA MET A 48 4.85 -13.16 -2.53
C MET A 48 5.53 -13.30 -1.17
N PHE A 49 4.91 -13.97 -0.19
CA PHE A 49 5.55 -14.23 1.11
C PHE A 49 6.81 -15.08 0.99
N PHE A 50 6.81 -16.09 0.09
CA PHE A 50 8.02 -16.85 -0.21
C PHE A 50 9.16 -15.94 -0.66
N SER A 51 8.86 -14.96 -1.50
CA SER A 51 9.85 -13.99 -1.98
C SER A 51 10.46 -13.14 -0.87
N GLU A 52 9.67 -12.75 0.13
CA GLU A 52 10.11 -11.93 1.26
C GLU A 52 11.16 -12.63 2.13
N ILE A 53 11.14 -13.98 2.21
CA ILE A 53 12.12 -14.78 2.95
C ILE A 53 13.54 -14.50 2.47
N PHE A 54 13.72 -14.20 1.18
CA PHE A 54 15.03 -13.85 0.61
C PHE A 54 15.66 -12.57 1.15
N SER A 55 14.93 -11.78 1.92
CA SER A 55 15.50 -10.64 2.66
C SER A 55 16.39 -11.07 3.84
N LEU A 56 16.22 -12.29 4.40
CA LEU A 56 17.04 -12.80 5.51
C LEU A 56 18.51 -13.03 5.13
N PRO A 57 18.85 -13.71 4.02
CA PRO A 57 20.23 -13.77 3.55
C PRO A 57 20.91 -12.41 3.46
N VAL A 58 20.19 -11.40 2.91
CA VAL A 58 20.71 -10.02 2.81
C VAL A 58 20.98 -9.43 4.20
N TYR A 59 20.08 -9.66 5.16
CA TYR A 59 20.27 -9.24 6.56
C TYR A 59 21.51 -9.88 7.16
N TYR A 60 21.67 -11.21 7.06
CA TYR A 60 22.80 -11.92 7.66
C TYR A 60 24.14 -11.53 7.05
N ILE A 61 24.21 -11.36 5.72
CA ILE A 61 25.42 -10.90 5.02
C ILE A 61 25.81 -9.50 5.52
N LYS A 62 24.85 -8.57 5.58
CA LYS A 62 25.09 -7.22 6.05
C LYS A 62 25.50 -7.16 7.51
N ASN A 63 24.85 -7.94 8.37
CA ASN A 63 25.17 -7.98 9.79
C ASN A 63 26.57 -8.55 10.06
N ARG A 64 26.98 -9.61 9.34
CA ARG A 64 28.34 -10.16 9.40
C ARG A 64 29.39 -9.13 8.95
N LYS A 65 29.08 -8.32 7.94
CA LYS A 65 29.98 -7.26 7.49
C LYS A 65 30.17 -6.19 8.55
N LEU A 66 29.06 -5.71 9.16
CA LEU A 66 29.11 -4.73 10.25
C LEU A 66 29.89 -5.23 11.45
N GLN A 67 29.72 -6.50 11.85
CA GLN A 67 30.51 -7.10 12.95
C GLN A 67 32.00 -7.16 12.62
N LYS A 68 32.38 -7.49 11.38
CA LYS A 68 33.78 -7.50 10.97
C LYS A 68 34.40 -6.10 10.94
N ASP A 69 33.62 -5.09 10.56
CA ASP A 69 34.08 -3.72 10.49
C ASP A 69 34.20 -3.13 11.92
N SER A 70 33.29 -3.44 12.84
CA SER A 70 33.41 -3.03 14.27
C SER A 70 34.62 -3.66 14.97
N ILE A 71 34.93 -4.95 14.73
CA ILE A 71 36.13 -5.60 15.28
C ILE A 71 37.42 -4.95 14.75
N LYS A 72 37.38 -4.38 13.53
CA LYS A 72 38.54 -3.63 12.99
C LYS A 72 38.67 -2.23 13.58
N GLU A 73 37.55 -1.58 13.94
CA GLU A 73 37.51 -0.24 14.55
C GLU A 73 37.83 -0.27 16.06
N ASP A 74 37.52 -1.34 16.79
CA ASP A 74 37.90 -1.52 18.21
C ASP A 74 39.41 -1.50 18.46
N ASN A 75 40.21 -1.71 17.39
CA ASN A 75 41.66 -1.48 17.43
C ASN A 75 42.06 0.02 17.33
N ASN A 76 41.10 0.91 17.07
CA ASN A 76 41.28 2.38 17.02
C ASN A 76 40.22 3.03 17.90
N LYS A 77 40.53 3.17 19.22
CA LYS A 77 39.82 3.89 20.29
C LYS A 77 38.69 4.83 19.84
N ILE A 78 37.43 4.39 19.98
CA ILE A 78 36.26 5.27 20.10
C ILE A 78 35.91 5.30 21.61
N SER A 79 35.71 6.51 22.16
CA SER A 79 35.38 6.70 23.57
C SER A 79 34.05 6.01 23.92
N GLU A 80 34.05 5.19 24.97
CA GLU A 80 32.89 4.45 25.50
C GLU A 80 31.67 5.34 25.81
N ASP A 81 31.88 6.64 26.05
CA ASP A 81 30.84 7.60 26.43
C ASP A 81 29.85 7.93 25.30
N GLU A 82 30.27 7.94 24.03
CA GLU A 82 29.35 8.22 22.91
C GLU A 82 28.46 6.99 22.59
N LEU A 83 28.92 5.78 22.83
CA LEU A 83 28.15 4.54 22.65
C LEU A 83 27.06 4.40 23.72
N LEU A 84 27.34 4.78 24.97
CA LEU A 84 26.40 4.72 26.10
C LEU A 84 25.24 5.72 25.96
N ILE A 85 25.46 6.89 25.37
CA ILE A 85 24.41 7.91 25.16
C ILE A 85 23.42 7.46 24.07
N GLN A 86 23.88 6.77 23.03
CA GLN A 86 23.05 6.27 21.93
C GLN A 86 22.25 5.03 22.31
N GLU A 87 22.72 4.21 23.24
CA GLU A 87 22.05 3.00 23.71
C GLU A 87 20.89 3.27 24.67
N ASN A 88 20.93 4.37 25.42
CA ASN A 88 19.92 4.73 26.42
C ASN A 88 18.59 5.25 25.84
N GLU A 89 18.53 5.66 24.57
CA GLU A 89 17.29 6.11 23.91
C GLU A 89 16.52 5.00 23.19
N ILE A 90 17.12 3.83 22.99
CA ILE A 90 16.50 2.71 22.27
C ILE A 90 15.65 1.90 23.24
N LYS A 91 14.33 1.91 23.06
CA LYS A 91 13.42 1.05 23.82
C LYS A 91 13.73 -0.41 23.52
N GLN A 92 14.41 -1.08 24.44
CA GLN A 92 14.62 -2.52 24.33
C GLN A 92 13.29 -3.26 24.43
N ILE A 93 12.98 -4.04 23.40
CA ILE A 93 11.77 -4.89 23.34
C ILE A 93 12.17 -6.36 23.57
N SER A 94 11.38 -7.08 24.38
CA SER A 94 11.56 -8.53 24.55
C SER A 94 11.43 -9.26 23.21
N ILE A 95 12.25 -10.29 22.98
CA ILE A 95 12.22 -11.12 21.77
C ILE A 95 10.81 -11.67 21.49
N LYS A 96 10.12 -12.14 22.54
CA LYS A 96 8.73 -12.65 22.42
C LYS A 96 7.78 -11.57 21.89
N LYS A 97 7.85 -10.35 22.40
CA LYS A 97 7.01 -9.24 21.97
C LYS A 97 7.35 -8.78 20.56
N LYS A 98 8.64 -8.78 20.19
CA LYS A 98 9.10 -8.50 18.83
C LYS A 98 8.50 -9.50 17.83
N MET A 99 8.61 -10.81 18.11
CA MET A 99 8.05 -11.85 17.25
C MET A 99 6.52 -11.74 17.16
N ALA A 100 5.82 -11.46 18.26
CA ALA A 100 4.38 -11.26 18.26
C ALA A 100 3.94 -10.11 17.31
N TYR A 101 4.65 -8.98 17.33
CA TYR A 101 4.35 -7.88 16.39
C TYR A 101 4.60 -8.26 14.94
N ILE A 102 5.66 -9.01 14.63
CA ILE A 102 5.95 -9.49 13.26
C ILE A 102 4.86 -10.47 12.81
N ILE A 103 4.44 -11.41 13.66
CA ILE A 103 3.36 -12.36 13.34
C ILE A 103 2.06 -11.60 13.07
N ILE A 104 1.71 -10.62 13.90
CA ILE A 104 0.51 -9.81 13.69
C ILE A 104 0.61 -9.03 12.37
N ALA A 105 1.76 -8.44 12.06
CA ALA A 105 1.97 -7.74 10.79
C ALA A 105 1.77 -8.67 9.59
N SER A 106 2.33 -9.90 9.62
CA SER A 106 2.17 -10.91 8.56
C SER A 106 0.70 -11.31 8.35
N ILE A 107 -0.06 -11.51 9.43
CA ILE A 107 -1.48 -11.86 9.35
C ILE A 107 -2.28 -10.69 8.76
N LEU A 108 -2.01 -9.48 9.19
CA LEU A 108 -2.68 -8.28 8.69
C LEU A 108 -2.36 -8.04 7.20
N ASP A 109 -1.12 -8.27 6.78
CA ASP A 109 -0.70 -8.18 5.37
C ASP A 109 -1.47 -9.19 4.52
N TYR A 110 -1.54 -10.45 4.95
CA TYR A 110 -2.33 -11.48 4.27
C TYR A 110 -3.80 -11.08 4.14
N ILE A 111 -4.45 -10.69 5.25
CA ILE A 111 -5.88 -10.32 5.24
C ILE A 111 -6.11 -9.13 4.30
N SER A 112 -5.22 -8.14 4.32
CA SER A 112 -5.30 -6.99 3.44
C SER A 112 -5.20 -7.38 1.97
N TYR A 113 -4.19 -8.17 1.58
CA TYR A 113 -4.05 -8.65 0.20
C TYR A 113 -5.23 -9.51 -0.23
N PHE A 114 -5.67 -10.44 0.60
CA PHE A 114 -6.78 -11.32 0.30
C PHE A 114 -8.09 -10.55 0.07
N LEU A 115 -8.45 -9.63 0.97
CA LEU A 115 -9.65 -8.80 0.81
C LEU A 115 -9.55 -7.87 -0.41
N GLY A 116 -8.38 -7.25 -0.61
CA GLY A 116 -8.15 -6.36 -1.74
C GLY A 116 -8.29 -7.08 -3.08
N ASN A 117 -7.78 -8.29 -3.18
CA ASN A 117 -7.85 -9.09 -4.39
C ASN A 117 -9.25 -9.70 -4.57
N LEU A 118 -9.86 -10.23 -3.51
CA LEU A 118 -11.23 -10.75 -3.58
C LEU A 118 -12.23 -9.68 -4.06
N ALA A 119 -12.01 -8.40 -3.71
CA ALA A 119 -12.81 -7.31 -4.23
C ALA A 119 -12.73 -7.19 -5.76
N LEU A 120 -11.60 -7.60 -6.38
CA LEU A 120 -11.43 -7.56 -7.85
C LEU A 120 -12.35 -8.51 -8.60
N ALA A 121 -12.87 -9.54 -7.94
CA ALA A 121 -13.85 -10.43 -8.54
C ALA A 121 -15.19 -9.71 -8.86
N PHE A 122 -15.48 -8.62 -8.16
CA PHE A 122 -16.78 -7.93 -8.24
C PHE A 122 -16.71 -6.56 -8.89
N ILE A 123 -15.56 -5.89 -8.87
CA ILE A 123 -15.37 -4.53 -9.39
C ILE A 123 -14.15 -4.44 -10.31
N SER A 124 -14.11 -3.38 -11.11
CA SER A 124 -12.97 -3.15 -12.00
C SER A 124 -11.67 -2.99 -11.20
N GLN A 125 -10.61 -3.61 -11.71
CA GLN A 125 -9.30 -3.60 -11.07
C GLN A 125 -8.76 -2.19 -10.84
N SER A 126 -8.98 -1.26 -11.78
CA SER A 126 -8.55 0.13 -11.60
C SER A 126 -9.26 0.84 -10.46
N PHE A 127 -10.54 0.55 -10.22
CA PHE A 127 -11.26 1.15 -9.12
C PHE A 127 -10.74 0.68 -7.76
N ALA A 128 -10.63 -0.63 -7.56
CA ALA A 128 -10.10 -1.17 -6.31
C ALA A 128 -8.66 -0.67 -6.04
N ARG A 129 -7.84 -0.63 -7.09
CA ARG A 129 -6.45 -0.17 -7.01
C ARG A 129 -6.32 1.33 -6.75
N LEU A 130 -7.26 2.17 -7.21
CA LEU A 130 -7.28 3.58 -6.89
C LEU A 130 -7.80 3.86 -5.47
N LEU A 131 -8.83 3.14 -5.04
CA LEU A 131 -9.49 3.38 -3.76
C LEU A 131 -8.63 2.96 -2.56
N ASN A 132 -7.99 1.79 -2.62
CA ASN A 132 -7.25 1.22 -1.48
C ASN A 132 -6.15 2.15 -0.97
N PRO A 133 -5.20 2.66 -1.76
CA PRO A 133 -4.14 3.53 -1.26
C PRO A 133 -4.62 4.92 -0.83
N LEU A 134 -5.67 5.44 -1.45
CA LEU A 134 -6.27 6.68 -0.98
C LEU A 134 -6.84 6.49 0.42
N ALA A 135 -7.64 5.44 0.65
CA ALA A 135 -8.17 5.11 1.97
C ALA A 135 -7.06 4.83 2.99
N LEU A 136 -5.98 4.17 2.58
CA LEU A 136 -4.81 3.89 3.41
C LEU A 136 -4.15 5.18 3.91
N VAL A 137 -3.91 6.16 3.05
CA VAL A 137 -3.30 7.45 3.43
C VAL A 137 -4.21 8.20 4.41
N GLU A 138 -5.52 8.21 4.15
CA GLU A 138 -6.50 8.84 5.04
C GLU A 138 -6.45 8.25 6.45
N LEU A 139 -6.42 6.93 6.56
CA LEU A 139 -6.39 6.22 7.85
C LEU A 139 -5.07 6.46 8.60
N ILE A 140 -3.92 6.41 7.90
CA ILE A 140 -2.61 6.70 8.49
C ILE A 140 -2.54 8.17 8.93
N PHE A 141 -3.11 9.09 8.14
CA PHE A 141 -3.16 10.51 8.50
C PHE A 141 -4.01 10.74 9.75
N LEU A 142 -5.23 10.16 9.82
CA LEU A 142 -6.11 10.25 10.98
C LEU A 142 -5.43 9.72 12.25
N TYR A 143 -4.73 8.58 12.16
CA TYR A 143 -3.96 8.04 13.29
C TYR A 143 -2.81 8.97 13.68
N SER A 144 -2.06 9.48 12.72
CA SER A 144 -0.96 10.43 12.96
C SER A 144 -1.47 11.72 13.60
N TRP A 145 -2.61 12.21 13.15
CA TRP A 145 -3.32 13.36 13.73
C TRP A 145 -3.73 13.11 15.18
N TYR A 146 -4.38 11.96 15.45
CA TYR A 146 -4.75 11.58 16.82
C TYR A 146 -3.52 11.55 17.75
N ARG A 147 -2.43 10.92 17.29
CA ARG A 147 -1.16 10.82 18.04
C ARG A 147 -0.53 12.19 18.27
N ALA A 148 -0.53 13.08 17.27
CA ALA A 148 -0.02 14.45 17.39
C ALA A 148 -0.83 15.25 18.40
N ARG A 149 -2.17 15.16 18.34
CA ARG A 149 -3.06 15.84 19.29
C ARG A 149 -2.84 15.40 20.73
N LYS A 150 -2.68 14.10 20.96
CA LYS A 150 -2.36 13.54 22.29
C LYS A 150 -1.01 14.04 22.81
N LYS A 151 -0.02 14.27 21.94
CA LYS A 151 1.32 14.81 22.28
C LYS A 151 1.36 16.33 22.22
N LYS A 152 0.25 17.04 22.07
CA LYS A 152 0.14 18.51 21.93
C LYS A 152 1.05 19.09 20.82
N LYS A 153 1.34 18.33 19.78
CA LYS A 153 2.08 18.80 18.60
C LYS A 153 1.16 19.51 17.63
N LYS A 154 1.62 20.59 17.01
CA LYS A 154 0.88 21.29 15.94
C LYS A 154 0.81 20.39 14.71
N ILE A 155 -0.35 20.39 14.05
CA ILE A 155 -0.58 19.73 12.79
C ILE A 155 -0.13 20.67 11.67
N ILE A 156 0.50 20.12 10.65
CA ILE A 156 0.92 20.89 9.48
C ILE A 156 -0.33 21.18 8.63
N LEU A 157 -0.64 22.44 8.39
CA LEU A 157 -1.83 22.87 7.64
C LEU A 157 -1.86 22.26 6.23
N ASP A 158 -0.70 22.17 5.58
CA ASP A 158 -0.59 21.58 4.24
C ASP A 158 -1.06 20.13 4.22
N GLN A 159 -0.72 19.33 5.22
CA GLN A 159 -1.17 17.94 5.34
C GLN A 159 -2.69 17.84 5.56
N LEU A 160 -3.29 18.78 6.29
CA LEU A 160 -4.74 18.82 6.49
C LEU A 160 -5.46 19.18 5.17
N ILE A 161 -4.93 20.11 4.39
CA ILE A 161 -5.46 20.45 3.06
C ILE A 161 -5.34 19.24 2.13
N GLY A 162 -4.18 18.57 2.11
CA GLY A 162 -3.96 17.33 1.36
C GLY A 162 -4.99 16.25 1.71
N PHE A 163 -5.29 16.07 3.00
CA PHE A 163 -6.33 15.15 3.49
C PHE A 163 -7.71 15.48 2.91
N ILE A 164 -8.14 16.74 2.98
CA ILE A 164 -9.45 17.14 2.45
C ILE A 164 -9.53 16.91 0.94
N ILE A 165 -8.47 17.26 0.20
CA ILE A 165 -8.43 17.07 -1.27
C ILE A 165 -8.46 15.57 -1.62
N SER A 166 -7.76 14.72 -0.86
CA SER A 166 -7.77 13.28 -1.04
C SER A 166 -9.17 12.68 -0.78
N ALA A 167 -9.86 13.12 0.27
CA ALA A 167 -11.24 12.71 0.53
C ALA A 167 -12.20 13.07 -0.63
N VAL A 168 -12.02 14.25 -1.23
CA VAL A 168 -12.76 14.66 -2.45
C VAL A 168 -12.40 13.76 -3.63
N ALA A 169 -11.12 13.39 -3.80
CA ALA A 169 -10.69 12.46 -4.85
C ALA A 169 -11.37 11.09 -4.71
N ILE A 170 -11.42 10.52 -3.48
CA ILE A 170 -12.14 9.27 -3.19
C ILE A 170 -13.60 9.38 -3.62
N PHE A 171 -14.27 10.45 -3.22
CA PHE A 171 -15.67 10.67 -3.55
C PHE A 171 -15.92 10.73 -5.08
N ILE A 172 -15.08 11.45 -5.82
CA ILE A 172 -15.18 11.55 -7.29
C ILE A 172 -14.93 10.20 -7.96
N ILE A 173 -13.95 9.41 -7.48
CA ILE A 173 -13.66 8.08 -8.00
C ILE A 173 -14.85 7.13 -7.74
N CYS A 174 -15.46 7.16 -6.56
CA CYS A 174 -16.66 6.40 -6.24
C CYS A 174 -17.84 6.79 -7.16
N LEU A 175 -18.06 8.09 -7.37
CA LEU A 175 -19.07 8.57 -8.30
C LEU A 175 -18.84 8.09 -9.73
N SER A 176 -17.58 8.00 -10.18
CA SER A 176 -17.25 7.56 -11.53
C SER A 176 -17.69 6.12 -11.80
N VAL A 177 -17.56 5.25 -10.79
CA VAL A 177 -17.98 3.86 -10.88
C VAL A 177 -19.48 3.73 -10.78
N PHE A 178 -20.09 4.46 -9.85
CA PHE A 178 -21.55 4.48 -9.70
C PHE A 178 -22.24 4.96 -11.00
N TYR A 179 -21.71 6.01 -11.63
CA TYR A 179 -22.20 6.47 -12.92
C TYR A 179 -22.01 5.41 -14.02
N GLY A 180 -20.88 4.69 -14.03
CA GLY A 180 -20.63 3.59 -14.96
C GLY A 180 -21.65 2.45 -14.80
N ILE A 181 -22.00 2.09 -13.56
CA ILE A 181 -23.03 1.07 -13.28
C ILE A 181 -24.41 1.47 -13.80
N ILE A 182 -24.79 2.74 -13.62
CA ILE A 182 -26.11 3.24 -14.05
C ILE A 182 -26.16 3.44 -15.58
N SER A 183 -25.06 3.90 -16.19
CA SER A 183 -25.00 4.25 -17.62
C SER A 183 -24.89 3.04 -18.54
N ASP A 184 -24.62 1.86 -18.03
CA ASP A 184 -24.44 0.66 -18.84
C ASP A 184 -25.81 0.09 -19.26
N LYS A 185 -26.40 0.70 -20.32
CA LYS A 185 -27.71 0.38 -20.92
C LYS A 185 -27.87 -1.07 -21.42
N LYS A 186 -26.83 -1.89 -21.32
CA LYS A 186 -26.80 -3.27 -21.81
C LYS A 186 -27.64 -4.24 -20.96
N TYR A 187 -28.23 -3.76 -19.86
CA TYR A 187 -28.91 -4.59 -18.87
C TYR A 187 -30.27 -3.99 -18.50
N GLU A 188 -31.30 -4.41 -19.21
CA GLU A 188 -32.67 -3.89 -19.12
C GLU A 188 -33.52 -4.49 -17.98
N GLY A 189 -32.90 -4.99 -16.87
CA GLY A 189 -33.66 -5.55 -15.75
C GLY A 189 -33.44 -4.78 -14.43
N GLU A 190 -34.49 -4.30 -13.78
CA GLU A 190 -34.43 -3.65 -12.44
C GLU A 190 -33.73 -4.54 -11.38
N THR A 191 -33.93 -5.85 -11.44
CA THR A 191 -33.31 -6.84 -10.55
C THR A 191 -31.80 -6.93 -10.73
N GLU A 192 -31.25 -6.79 -11.96
CA GLU A 192 -29.84 -6.82 -12.23
C GLU A 192 -29.11 -5.56 -11.74
N GLY A 193 -29.72 -4.40 -11.85
CA GLY A 193 -29.18 -3.12 -11.35
C GLY A 193 -28.99 -3.14 -9.83
N LEU A 194 -29.98 -3.64 -9.09
CA LEU A 194 -29.91 -3.75 -7.62
C LEU A 194 -28.83 -4.74 -7.16
N LEU A 195 -28.68 -5.86 -7.86
CA LEU A 195 -27.65 -6.86 -7.52
C LEU A 195 -26.24 -6.30 -7.77
N ARG A 196 -26.01 -5.62 -8.87
CA ARG A 196 -24.73 -4.94 -9.16
C ARG A 196 -24.37 -3.90 -8.11
N PHE A 197 -25.36 -3.12 -7.68
CA PHE A 197 -25.16 -2.17 -6.59
C PHE A 197 -24.78 -2.86 -5.29
N LYS A 198 -25.42 -3.99 -4.94
CA LYS A 198 -25.03 -4.78 -3.76
C LYS A 198 -23.60 -5.31 -3.87
N LEU A 199 -23.21 -5.86 -5.02
CA LEU A 199 -21.86 -6.37 -5.27
C LEU A 199 -20.84 -5.22 -5.20
N PHE A 200 -21.16 -4.06 -5.75
CA PHE A 200 -20.33 -2.86 -5.62
C PHE A 200 -20.13 -2.46 -4.15
N LEU A 201 -21.20 -2.43 -3.35
CA LEU A 201 -21.10 -2.10 -1.92
C LEU A 201 -20.25 -3.12 -1.16
N ILE A 202 -20.42 -4.42 -1.40
CA ILE A 202 -19.63 -5.49 -0.78
C ILE A 202 -18.15 -5.25 -1.11
N SER A 203 -17.82 -5.06 -2.39
CA SER A 203 -16.44 -4.82 -2.82
C SER A 203 -15.85 -3.54 -2.27
N PHE A 204 -16.65 -2.48 -2.21
CA PHE A 204 -16.23 -1.21 -1.60
C PHE A 204 -15.82 -1.41 -0.14
N PHE A 205 -16.64 -2.11 0.65
CA PHE A 205 -16.30 -2.41 2.04
C PHE A 205 -15.09 -3.35 2.15
N MET A 206 -14.94 -4.35 1.27
CA MET A 206 -13.75 -5.21 1.22
C MET A 206 -12.48 -4.38 1.00
N VAL A 207 -12.49 -3.44 0.06
CA VAL A 207 -11.35 -2.55 -0.19
C VAL A 207 -11.07 -1.64 1.02
N LEU A 208 -12.10 -1.11 1.67
CA LEU A 208 -11.91 -0.30 2.89
C LEU A 208 -11.32 -1.12 4.03
N PHE A 209 -11.81 -2.33 4.28
CA PHE A 209 -11.24 -3.23 5.30
C PHE A 209 -9.79 -3.61 4.95
N SER A 210 -9.50 -3.90 3.68
CA SER A 210 -8.13 -4.11 3.19
C SER A 210 -7.24 -2.92 3.55
N ALA A 211 -7.67 -1.69 3.27
CA ALA A 211 -6.92 -0.48 3.61
C ALA A 211 -6.73 -0.29 5.13
N ILE A 212 -7.72 -0.65 5.96
CA ILE A 212 -7.61 -0.61 7.42
C ILE A 212 -6.51 -1.57 7.90
N PHE A 213 -6.54 -2.82 7.47
CA PHE A 213 -5.55 -3.83 7.87
C PHE A 213 -4.15 -3.45 7.41
N GLN A 214 -4.01 -2.97 6.17
CA GLN A 214 -2.73 -2.49 5.63
C GLN A 214 -2.21 -1.25 6.38
N SER A 215 -3.09 -0.35 6.81
CA SER A 215 -2.70 0.82 7.60
C SER A 215 -2.15 0.42 8.96
N ILE A 216 -2.81 -0.53 9.64
CA ILE A 216 -2.37 -1.06 10.95
C ILE A 216 -1.02 -1.77 10.79
N GLN A 217 -0.86 -2.60 9.75
CA GLN A 217 0.41 -3.27 9.42
C GLN A 217 1.54 -2.25 9.25
N ASN A 218 1.35 -1.22 8.39
CA ASN A 218 2.36 -0.19 8.15
C ASN A 218 2.78 0.56 9.43
N LEU A 219 1.84 0.79 10.34
CA LEU A 219 2.12 1.42 11.63
C LEU A 219 2.89 0.48 12.58
N ILE A 220 2.61 -0.82 12.56
CA ILE A 220 3.37 -1.83 13.31
C ILE A 220 4.80 -1.90 12.77
N GLU A 221 4.99 -1.96 11.45
CA GLU A 221 6.30 -1.94 10.81
C GLU A 221 7.08 -0.66 11.14
N GLU A 222 6.42 0.52 11.14
CA GLU A 222 7.04 1.78 11.54
C GLU A 222 7.54 1.71 12.98
N ASN A 223 6.74 1.22 13.90
CA ASN A 223 7.14 1.08 15.30
C ASN A 223 8.33 0.11 15.45
N LEU A 224 8.29 -1.04 14.74
CA LEU A 224 9.38 -2.03 14.77
C LEU A 224 10.71 -1.44 14.28
N VAL A 225 10.67 -0.72 13.15
CA VAL A 225 11.89 -0.27 12.48
C VAL A 225 12.40 1.07 13.03
N ARG A 226 11.51 1.98 13.48
CA ARG A 226 11.88 3.33 13.95
C ARG A 226 11.92 3.47 15.47
N GLU A 227 10.94 2.91 16.19
CA GLU A 227 10.91 3.03 17.65
C GLU A 227 11.77 1.98 18.35
N TYR A 228 11.75 0.73 17.82
CA TYR A 228 12.54 -0.36 18.39
C TYR A 228 13.85 -0.63 17.64
N ASN A 229 14.16 0.17 16.62
CA ASN A 229 15.37 0.10 15.80
C ASN A 229 15.70 -1.32 15.28
N ILE A 230 14.67 -2.10 14.97
CA ILE A 230 14.85 -3.42 14.39
C ILE A 230 15.34 -3.28 12.95
N HIS A 231 16.29 -4.12 12.54
CA HIS A 231 16.80 -4.08 11.19
C HIS A 231 15.69 -4.43 10.18
N GLN A 232 15.49 -3.57 9.18
CA GLN A 232 14.38 -3.65 8.23
C GLN A 232 14.29 -5.01 7.51
N PHE A 233 15.42 -5.56 7.04
CA PHE A 233 15.43 -6.85 6.33
C PHE A 233 15.19 -8.06 7.24
N TYR A 234 15.49 -7.93 8.54
CA TYR A 234 15.07 -8.91 9.51
C TYR A 234 13.56 -8.92 9.68
N CYS A 235 12.93 -7.74 9.74
CA CYS A 235 11.49 -7.61 9.88
C CYS A 235 10.75 -8.28 8.72
N ILE A 236 11.06 -7.89 7.46
CA ILE A 236 10.44 -8.49 6.26
C ILE A 236 10.66 -10.00 6.20
N GLY A 237 11.89 -10.46 6.43
CA GLY A 237 12.19 -11.86 6.24
C GLY A 237 11.46 -12.79 7.20
N TYR A 238 11.29 -12.38 8.47
CA TYR A 238 10.45 -13.12 9.40
C TYR A 238 8.96 -12.93 9.11
N GLU A 239 8.54 -11.77 8.63
CA GLU A 239 7.18 -11.53 8.13
C GLU A 239 6.87 -12.48 6.96
N GLY A 240 7.81 -12.63 6.03
CA GLY A 240 7.73 -13.61 4.96
C GLY A 240 7.62 -15.07 5.46
N ILE A 241 8.42 -15.49 6.45
CA ILE A 241 8.31 -16.86 7.02
C ILE A 241 6.93 -17.08 7.64
N PHE A 242 6.48 -16.20 8.52
CA PHE A 242 5.19 -16.37 9.19
C PHE A 242 4.02 -16.25 8.22
N GLY A 243 4.07 -15.30 7.28
CA GLY A 243 3.07 -15.15 6.23
C GLY A 243 3.00 -16.36 5.31
N PHE A 244 4.16 -16.92 4.92
CA PHE A 244 4.23 -18.13 4.11
C PHE A 244 3.58 -19.33 4.82
N ILE A 245 3.95 -19.58 6.08
CA ILE A 245 3.38 -20.71 6.86
C ILE A 245 1.86 -20.52 7.03
N PHE A 246 1.44 -19.32 7.42
CA PHE A 246 0.02 -19.02 7.61
C PHE A 246 -0.78 -19.20 6.32
N ASN A 247 -0.28 -18.66 5.21
CA ASN A 247 -0.95 -18.76 3.93
C ASN A 247 -0.94 -20.19 3.37
N LEU A 248 0.13 -20.96 3.60
CA LEU A 248 0.18 -22.37 3.21
C LEU A 248 -0.93 -23.18 3.91
N ILE A 249 -1.14 -22.93 5.20
CA ILE A 249 -2.24 -23.55 5.96
C ILE A 249 -3.59 -23.16 5.35
N LEU A 250 -3.78 -21.90 5.01
CA LEU A 250 -5.02 -21.44 4.38
C LEU A 250 -5.22 -22.01 2.96
N CYS A 251 -4.17 -22.14 2.15
CA CYS A 251 -4.25 -22.82 0.85
C CYS A 251 -4.76 -24.25 1.00
N ILE A 252 -4.24 -24.98 2.02
CA ILE A 252 -4.71 -26.34 2.31
C ILE A 252 -6.18 -26.35 2.74
N ILE A 253 -6.58 -25.43 3.62
CA ILE A 253 -7.97 -25.33 4.06
C ILE A 253 -8.90 -25.03 2.87
N PHE A 254 -8.56 -24.04 2.06
CA PHE A 254 -9.38 -23.62 0.90
C PHE A 254 -9.46 -24.68 -0.18
N TYR A 255 -8.45 -25.53 -0.32
CA TYR A 255 -8.48 -26.70 -1.20
C TYR A 255 -9.61 -27.69 -0.83
N PHE A 256 -9.89 -27.86 0.47
CA PHE A 256 -10.97 -28.73 0.93
C PHE A 256 -12.37 -28.10 0.90
N ILE A 257 -12.45 -26.77 0.78
CA ILE A 257 -13.73 -26.05 0.67
C ILE A 257 -14.23 -26.16 -0.76
N LYS A 258 -15.30 -26.96 -0.94
CA LYS A 258 -15.99 -27.10 -2.22
C LYS A 258 -17.03 -25.99 -2.37
N CYS A 259 -17.09 -25.39 -3.53
CA CYS A 259 -18.11 -24.41 -3.89
C CYS A 259 -19.26 -25.11 -4.61
N ASP A 260 -20.47 -24.88 -4.16
CA ASP A 260 -21.66 -25.40 -4.83
C ASP A 260 -22.09 -24.44 -5.95
N VAL A 261 -21.38 -24.59 -7.12
CA VAL A 261 -21.66 -23.80 -8.31
C VAL A 261 -22.62 -24.59 -9.19
N ASN A 262 -23.87 -24.21 -9.18
CA ASN A 262 -24.90 -24.83 -10.02
C ASN A 262 -24.76 -24.28 -11.45
N THR A 263 -24.11 -25.03 -12.35
CA THR A 263 -23.87 -24.62 -13.76
C THR A 263 -25.14 -24.49 -14.60
N ASP A 264 -26.21 -25.16 -14.19
CA ASP A 264 -27.51 -25.12 -14.84
C ASP A 264 -28.37 -23.93 -14.41
N ASP A 265 -28.01 -23.32 -13.30
CA ASP A 265 -28.69 -22.15 -12.77
C ASP A 265 -28.09 -20.88 -13.37
N ASN A 266 -28.81 -20.28 -14.32
CA ASN A 266 -28.44 -18.97 -14.90
C ASN A 266 -28.52 -17.83 -13.89
N SER A 267 -28.72 -18.12 -12.58
CA SER A 267 -28.74 -17.13 -11.52
C SER A 267 -27.39 -16.41 -11.44
N GLN A 268 -27.44 -15.13 -11.21
CA GLN A 268 -26.26 -14.28 -11.13
C GLN A 268 -25.39 -14.63 -9.92
N ASN A 269 -25.97 -15.26 -8.90
CA ASN A 269 -25.23 -15.78 -7.74
C ASN A 269 -24.30 -16.94 -8.13
N SER A 270 -24.77 -17.86 -8.98
CA SER A 270 -23.96 -18.95 -9.52
C SER A 270 -22.80 -18.44 -10.38
N LYS A 271 -23.04 -17.44 -11.23
CA LYS A 271 -21.98 -16.78 -12.02
C LYS A 271 -20.94 -16.06 -11.16
N THR A 272 -21.38 -15.41 -10.09
CA THR A 272 -20.46 -14.72 -9.16
C THR A 272 -19.60 -15.72 -8.38
N LEU A 273 -20.20 -16.83 -7.91
CA LEU A 273 -19.48 -17.90 -7.23
C LEU A 273 -18.46 -18.58 -8.19
N ALA A 274 -18.83 -18.76 -9.46
CA ALA A 274 -17.94 -19.30 -10.47
C ALA A 274 -16.71 -18.41 -10.76
N HIS A 275 -16.77 -17.11 -10.45
CA HIS A 275 -15.60 -16.22 -10.53
C HIS A 275 -14.67 -16.30 -9.33
N ILE A 276 -15.18 -16.68 -8.16
CA ILE A 276 -14.39 -16.79 -6.93
C ILE A 276 -13.80 -18.19 -6.79
N CYS A 277 -14.53 -19.21 -7.27
CA CYS A 277 -14.16 -20.60 -7.10
C CYS A 277 -13.51 -21.15 -8.38
N HIS A 278 -12.45 -21.89 -8.21
CA HIS A 278 -11.68 -22.49 -9.30
C HIS A 278 -12.28 -23.82 -9.71
N LYS A 279 -12.50 -23.97 -11.01
CA LYS A 279 -12.99 -25.22 -11.61
C LYS A 279 -11.80 -26.15 -11.87
N ASP A 280 -11.81 -27.32 -11.21
CA ASP A 280 -10.87 -28.42 -11.48
C ASP A 280 -11.22 -29.16 -12.80
N ASP A 281 -10.30 -29.92 -13.35
CA ASP A 281 -10.48 -30.80 -14.52
C ASP A 281 -11.66 -31.79 -14.35
N LYS A 282 -12.02 -32.11 -13.09
CA LYS A 282 -13.16 -32.99 -12.76
C LYS A 282 -14.49 -32.23 -12.57
N ASN A 283 -14.58 -30.99 -13.02
CA ASN A 283 -15.73 -30.11 -12.82
C ASN A 283 -16.12 -29.86 -11.35
N ILE A 284 -15.17 -30.02 -10.42
CA ILE A 284 -15.35 -29.66 -9.01
C ILE A 284 -14.88 -28.22 -8.84
N TYR A 285 -15.72 -27.39 -8.24
CA TYR A 285 -15.35 -26.02 -7.90
C TYR A 285 -14.81 -25.97 -6.48
N ARG A 286 -13.66 -25.35 -6.29
CA ARG A 286 -12.99 -25.14 -4.98
C ARG A 286 -12.69 -23.67 -4.76
N MET A 287 -12.62 -23.26 -3.50
CA MET A 287 -12.28 -21.87 -3.16
C MET A 287 -10.85 -21.51 -3.59
N GLU A 288 -9.91 -22.47 -3.50
CA GLU A 288 -8.56 -22.37 -4.06
C GLU A 288 -8.09 -23.76 -4.44
N ASP A 289 -7.42 -23.89 -5.57
CA ASP A 289 -6.80 -25.13 -6.00
C ASP A 289 -5.32 -24.93 -6.35
N PRO A 290 -4.42 -25.03 -5.36
CA PRO A 290 -2.99 -24.83 -5.59
C PRO A 290 -2.37 -25.89 -6.50
N LEU A 291 -2.94 -27.09 -6.57
CA LEU A 291 -2.43 -28.13 -7.48
C LEU A 291 -2.75 -27.77 -8.93
N PHE A 292 -3.95 -27.29 -9.18
CA PHE A 292 -4.34 -26.80 -10.50
C PHE A 292 -3.55 -25.53 -10.88
N ALA A 293 -3.26 -24.63 -9.92
CA ALA A 293 -2.39 -23.50 -10.16
C ALA A 293 -0.99 -23.93 -10.62
N PHE A 294 -0.39 -24.94 -9.96
CA PHE A 294 0.88 -25.51 -10.40
C PHE A 294 0.80 -26.10 -11.79
N GLU A 295 -0.24 -26.86 -12.10
CA GLU A 295 -0.44 -27.46 -13.41
C GLU A 295 -0.53 -26.39 -14.50
N GLN A 296 -1.37 -25.37 -14.32
CA GLN A 296 -1.49 -24.25 -15.25
C GLN A 296 -0.16 -23.52 -15.46
N MET A 297 0.61 -23.32 -14.38
CA MET A 297 1.91 -22.64 -14.41
C MET A 297 2.94 -23.41 -15.25
N PHE A 298 2.96 -24.74 -15.18
CA PHE A 298 3.92 -25.55 -15.93
C PHE A 298 3.49 -25.79 -17.37
N GLU A 299 2.19 -25.83 -17.64
CA GLU A 299 1.66 -25.98 -18.97
C GLU A 299 1.86 -24.72 -19.82
N GLU A 300 1.53 -23.54 -19.26
CA GLU A 300 1.69 -22.26 -19.94
C GLU A 300 2.96 -21.55 -19.45
N LYS A 301 4.07 -21.73 -20.20
CA LYS A 301 5.37 -21.14 -19.84
C LYS A 301 5.34 -19.63 -19.64
N LYS A 302 4.42 -18.92 -20.30
CA LYS A 302 4.25 -17.47 -20.15
C LYS A 302 3.85 -17.13 -18.72
N ILE A 303 2.90 -17.88 -18.13
CA ILE A 303 2.48 -17.71 -16.73
C ILE A 303 3.67 -17.95 -15.79
N LEU A 304 4.43 -19.02 -16.01
CA LEU A 304 5.63 -19.32 -15.20
C LEU A 304 6.64 -18.18 -15.22
N TYR A 305 6.97 -17.66 -16.40
CA TYR A 305 7.94 -16.55 -16.51
C TYR A 305 7.43 -15.27 -15.85
N LEU A 306 6.16 -14.94 -16.00
CA LEU A 306 5.53 -13.79 -15.37
C LEU A 306 5.56 -13.93 -13.84
N LEU A 307 5.25 -15.11 -13.29
CA LEU A 307 5.30 -15.36 -11.84
C LEU A 307 6.72 -15.28 -11.28
N ILE A 308 7.72 -15.86 -11.97
CA ILE A 308 9.14 -15.70 -11.57
C ILE A 308 9.52 -14.22 -11.54
N PHE A 309 9.09 -13.47 -12.54
CA PHE A 309 9.40 -12.04 -12.61
C PHE A 309 8.70 -11.25 -11.48
N ILE A 310 7.43 -11.58 -11.14
CA ILE A 310 6.74 -11.02 -9.97
C ILE A 310 7.52 -11.31 -8.69
N ILE A 311 7.97 -12.55 -8.45
CA ILE A 311 8.75 -12.92 -7.28
C ILE A 311 9.99 -12.02 -7.15
N ILE A 312 10.74 -11.85 -8.23
CA ILE A 312 11.95 -11.02 -8.24
C ILE A 312 11.61 -9.54 -7.95
N LEU A 313 10.58 -9.00 -8.61
CA LEU A 313 10.15 -7.62 -8.39
C LEU A 313 9.68 -7.41 -6.95
N HIS A 314 8.92 -8.36 -6.40
CA HIS A 314 8.36 -8.27 -5.05
C HIS A 314 9.44 -8.23 -3.97
N ILE A 315 10.53 -9.02 -4.10
CA ILE A 315 11.69 -8.96 -3.19
C ILE A 315 12.20 -7.51 -3.09
N PHE A 316 12.52 -6.90 -4.24
CA PHE A 316 13.07 -5.54 -4.25
C PHE A 316 12.04 -4.50 -3.80
N TYR A 317 10.80 -4.64 -4.23
CA TYR A 317 9.70 -3.75 -3.86
C TYR A 317 9.51 -3.72 -2.33
N LYS A 318 9.40 -4.87 -1.66
CA LYS A 318 9.24 -4.94 -0.20
C LYS A 318 10.48 -4.40 0.55
N MET A 319 11.69 -4.73 0.10
CA MET A 319 12.92 -4.21 0.70
C MET A 319 13.02 -2.68 0.62
N ILE A 320 12.59 -2.09 -0.49
CA ILE A 320 12.53 -0.62 -0.66
C ILE A 320 11.39 -0.04 0.17
N SER A 321 10.24 -0.67 0.19
CA SER A 321 9.05 -0.26 0.95
C SER A 321 9.38 -0.03 2.43
N ILE A 322 9.93 -1.02 3.11
CA ILE A 322 10.30 -0.89 4.53
C ILE A 322 11.46 0.08 4.75
N SER A 323 12.34 0.23 3.74
CA SER A 323 13.39 1.25 3.80
C SER A 323 12.80 2.67 3.76
N ILE A 324 11.72 2.89 2.99
CA ILE A 324 10.97 4.15 2.99
C ILE A 324 10.34 4.39 4.36
N ILE A 325 9.73 3.38 4.98
CA ILE A 325 9.18 3.49 6.34
C ILE A 325 10.27 3.90 7.33
N LYS A 326 11.45 3.30 7.25
CA LYS A 326 12.58 3.63 8.12
C LYS A 326 13.00 5.10 8.01
N TYR A 327 13.12 5.63 6.80
CA TYR A 327 13.64 6.98 6.57
C TYR A 327 12.56 8.07 6.57
N GLY A 328 11.36 7.76 6.08
CA GLY A 328 10.26 8.70 5.88
C GLY A 328 9.03 8.47 6.75
N GLY A 329 8.84 7.24 7.27
CA GLY A 329 7.65 6.84 8.02
C GLY A 329 6.54 6.21 7.16
N ALA A 330 5.54 5.61 7.82
CA ALA A 330 4.41 4.94 7.17
C ALA A 330 3.59 5.91 6.29
N LEU A 331 3.40 7.16 6.73
CA LEU A 331 2.68 8.16 5.95
C LEU A 331 3.37 8.43 4.61
N THR A 332 4.70 8.58 4.59
CA THR A 332 5.46 8.78 3.34
C THR A 332 5.31 7.59 2.38
N ARG A 333 5.32 6.36 2.91
CA ARG A 333 5.05 5.16 2.11
C ARG A 333 3.64 5.21 1.51
N GLY A 334 2.62 5.51 2.32
CA GLY A 334 1.24 5.60 1.83
C GLY A 334 1.05 6.66 0.75
N ILE A 335 1.66 7.83 0.92
CA ILE A 335 1.61 8.92 -0.07
C ILE A 335 2.20 8.48 -1.42
N ILE A 336 3.36 7.85 -1.42
CA ILE A 336 4.01 7.41 -2.68
C ILE A 336 3.28 6.22 -3.31
N GLU A 337 2.55 5.44 -2.53
CA GLU A 337 1.67 4.39 -3.02
C GLU A 337 0.58 4.94 -3.94
N ASN A 338 -0.03 6.07 -3.59
CA ASN A 338 -0.99 6.76 -4.46
C ASN A 338 -0.38 7.17 -5.80
N PHE A 339 0.88 7.60 -5.81
CA PHE A 339 1.56 7.99 -7.05
C PHE A 339 1.80 6.78 -7.97
N ARG A 340 2.16 5.63 -7.38
CA ARG A 340 2.32 4.36 -8.10
C ARG A 340 1.06 4.00 -8.90
N ILE A 341 -0.09 4.20 -8.31
CA ILE A 341 -1.35 3.81 -8.91
C ILE A 341 -1.81 4.75 -10.00
N VAL A 342 -1.48 6.03 -9.93
CA VAL A 342 -1.68 6.96 -11.04
C VAL A 342 -0.96 6.46 -12.30
N ILE A 343 0.29 5.98 -12.16
CA ILE A 343 1.06 5.40 -13.26
C ILE A 343 0.41 4.10 -13.78
N PHE A 344 -0.02 3.24 -12.86
CA PHE A 344 -0.73 2.01 -13.21
C PHE A 344 -1.99 2.30 -14.04
N TRP A 345 -2.83 3.23 -13.60
CA TRP A 345 -4.05 3.60 -14.32
C TRP A 345 -3.73 4.22 -15.69
N ALA A 346 -2.76 5.14 -15.75
CA ALA A 346 -2.34 5.78 -16.99
C ALA A 346 -1.88 4.74 -18.03
N TYR A 347 -1.12 3.71 -17.61
CA TYR A 347 -0.65 2.64 -18.49
C TYR A 347 -1.80 1.92 -19.20
N PHE A 348 -2.89 1.58 -18.49
CA PHE A 348 -4.01 0.82 -19.06
C PHE A 348 -5.05 1.67 -19.81
N VAL A 349 -4.93 2.99 -19.79
CA VAL A 349 -5.79 3.89 -20.58
C VAL A 349 -5.18 4.17 -21.95
N ILE A 350 -3.88 3.92 -22.15
CA ILE A 350 -3.18 4.24 -23.40
C ILE A 350 -3.42 3.13 -24.44
N PRO A 351 -3.67 3.48 -25.72
CA PRO A 351 -4.14 2.52 -26.74
C PRO A 351 -3.09 1.50 -27.24
N TRP A 352 -1.85 1.51 -26.75
CA TRP A 352 -0.83 0.49 -27.07
C TRP A 352 -0.92 -0.81 -26.25
N VAL A 353 -1.84 -0.85 -25.27
CA VAL A 353 -2.11 -2.05 -24.48
C VAL A 353 -3.07 -2.95 -25.24
N GLU A 354 -2.94 -4.28 -25.11
CA GLU A 354 -3.87 -5.23 -25.69
C GLU A 354 -5.33 -4.89 -25.37
N ASP A 355 -6.22 -4.94 -26.36
CA ASP A 355 -7.63 -4.55 -26.23
C ASP A 355 -8.35 -5.25 -25.06
N LYS A 356 -7.91 -6.47 -24.69
CA LYS A 356 -8.47 -7.23 -23.57
C LYS A 356 -8.15 -6.62 -22.19
N LEU A 357 -7.06 -5.85 -22.11
CA LEU A 357 -6.56 -5.23 -20.89
C LEU A 357 -6.88 -3.75 -20.83
N LEU A 358 -7.28 -3.17 -21.98
CA LEU A 358 -7.58 -1.75 -22.11
C LEU A 358 -8.78 -1.37 -21.25
N GLU A 359 -8.62 -0.34 -20.43
CA GLU A 359 -9.73 0.21 -19.66
C GLU A 359 -10.39 1.36 -20.40
N ARG A 360 -11.72 1.38 -20.39
CA ARG A 360 -12.46 2.49 -20.97
C ARG A 360 -12.10 3.79 -20.24
N PHE A 361 -11.74 4.82 -21.01
CA PHE A 361 -11.48 6.14 -20.48
C PHE A 361 -12.75 6.72 -19.84
N ASN A 362 -12.59 7.29 -18.64
CA ASN A 362 -13.67 7.93 -17.90
C ASN A 362 -13.19 9.28 -17.35
N TRP A 363 -13.85 10.36 -17.76
CA TRP A 363 -13.52 11.73 -17.35
C TRP A 363 -13.60 11.94 -15.83
N LEU A 364 -14.55 11.31 -15.14
CA LEU A 364 -14.64 11.38 -13.69
C LEU A 364 -13.46 10.68 -13.01
N LYS A 365 -12.99 9.52 -13.53
CA LYS A 365 -11.78 8.89 -13.03
C LYS A 365 -10.56 9.79 -13.22
N LEU A 366 -10.42 10.41 -14.40
CA LEU A 366 -9.34 11.36 -14.67
C LEU A 366 -9.36 12.53 -13.68
N LEU A 367 -10.54 13.10 -13.43
CA LEU A 367 -10.71 14.18 -12.45
C LEU A 367 -10.28 13.72 -11.04
N GLY A 368 -10.70 12.53 -10.59
CA GLY A 368 -10.28 11.94 -9.33
C GLY A 368 -8.76 11.75 -9.24
N VAL A 369 -8.12 11.30 -10.33
CA VAL A 369 -6.67 11.16 -10.42
C VAL A 369 -5.96 12.52 -10.31
N ILE A 370 -6.50 13.57 -10.96
CA ILE A 370 -5.96 14.94 -10.84
C ILE A 370 -6.01 15.40 -9.38
N PHE A 371 -7.16 15.24 -8.71
CA PHE A 371 -7.28 15.58 -7.29
C PHE A 371 -6.32 14.76 -6.41
N THR A 372 -6.09 13.49 -6.73
CA THR A 372 -5.08 12.66 -6.05
C THR A 372 -3.69 13.27 -6.20
N VAL A 373 -3.27 13.64 -7.41
CA VAL A 373 -1.96 14.27 -7.64
C VAL A 373 -1.84 15.60 -6.90
N VAL A 374 -2.90 16.43 -6.91
CA VAL A 374 -2.91 17.69 -6.15
C VAL A 374 -2.78 17.42 -4.66
N SER A 375 -3.47 16.43 -4.10
CA SER A 375 -3.36 16.07 -2.68
C SER A 375 -1.93 15.68 -2.29
N LEU A 376 -1.21 14.95 -3.17
CA LEU A 376 0.19 14.56 -2.93
C LEU A 376 1.11 15.77 -2.81
N ILE A 377 0.89 16.83 -3.62
CA ILE A 377 1.67 18.06 -3.57
C ILE A 377 1.56 18.72 -2.18
N PHE A 378 0.35 18.72 -1.60
CA PHE A 378 0.12 19.24 -0.24
C PHE A 378 0.71 18.32 0.84
N TYR A 379 0.57 16.99 0.72
CA TYR A 379 1.17 16.06 1.67
C TYR A 379 2.70 16.18 1.75
N PHE A 380 3.37 16.40 0.61
CA PHE A 380 4.82 16.63 0.58
C PHE A 380 5.22 18.02 1.05
N ASN A 381 4.25 18.87 1.43
CA ASN A 381 4.48 20.24 1.89
C ASN A 381 5.30 21.08 0.91
N LEU A 382 5.07 20.88 -0.41
CA LEU A 382 5.80 21.57 -1.45
C LEU A 382 5.52 23.09 -1.46
N PHE A 383 4.34 23.51 -1.01
CA PHE A 383 3.95 24.91 -0.94
C PHE A 383 4.47 25.60 0.33
N LYS A 384 4.86 24.86 1.36
CA LYS A 384 5.38 25.38 2.65
C LYS A 384 4.47 26.48 3.25
N ILE A 385 3.16 26.28 3.22
CA ILE A 385 2.17 27.28 3.63
C ILE A 385 2.38 27.67 5.10
N ASP A 386 2.65 26.71 5.97
CA ASP A 386 2.91 26.98 7.39
C ASP A 386 4.16 27.83 7.62
N GLU A 387 5.24 27.61 6.86
CA GLU A 387 6.44 28.44 6.95
C GLU A 387 6.15 29.88 6.50
N ARG A 388 5.42 30.04 5.37
CA ARG A 388 5.04 31.38 4.86
C ARG A 388 4.12 32.11 5.81
N ARG A 389 3.17 31.40 6.44
CA ARG A 389 2.28 31.97 7.44
C ARG A 389 3.06 32.44 8.67
N THR A 390 3.95 31.62 9.20
CA THR A 390 4.80 31.97 10.35
C THR A 390 5.71 33.16 10.04
N ILE A 391 6.27 33.24 8.83
CA ILE A 391 7.08 34.40 8.40
C ILE A 391 6.21 35.65 8.32
N ARG A 392 5.01 35.54 7.73
CA ARG A 392 4.08 36.67 7.60
C ARG A 392 3.60 37.19 8.97
N GLU A 393 3.29 36.27 9.90
CA GLU A 393 2.94 36.60 11.28
C GLU A 393 4.10 37.29 12.00
N LYS A 394 5.34 36.84 11.84
CA LYS A 394 6.53 37.51 12.40
C LYS A 394 6.77 38.88 11.80
N ILE A 395 6.61 39.05 10.48
CA ILE A 395 6.73 40.37 9.82
C ILE A 395 5.63 41.30 10.30
N GLY A 396 4.38 40.82 10.42
CA GLY A 396 3.25 41.59 10.91
C GLY A 396 3.46 42.08 12.35
N VAL A 397 4.03 41.22 13.21
CA VAL A 397 4.40 41.62 14.60
C VAL A 397 5.53 42.65 14.60
N LEU A 398 6.53 42.51 13.72
CA LEU A 398 7.62 43.47 13.58
C LEU A 398 7.14 44.84 13.07
N SER A 399 6.17 44.85 12.12
CA SER A 399 5.60 46.13 11.65
C SER A 399 4.75 46.84 12.71
N SER A 400 4.02 46.09 13.55
CA SER A 400 3.25 46.66 14.65
C SER A 400 4.15 47.23 15.81
N PHE A 401 5.38 46.73 15.95
CA PHE A 401 6.35 47.32 16.89
C PHE A 401 6.99 48.60 16.36
N ASN A 402 7.07 48.77 15.04
CA ASN A 402 7.64 50.02 14.46
C ASN A 402 6.61 51.16 14.36
N GLU A 403 5.35 50.92 14.68
CA GLU A 403 4.28 51.92 14.77
C GLU A 403 4.09 52.44 16.22
N ILE A 404 5.13 52.47 17.05
CA ILE A 404 5.08 53.17 18.35
C ILE A 404 5.05 54.68 18.02
N PRO A 405 3.96 55.41 18.31
CA PRO A 405 3.90 56.83 18.00
C PRO A 405 5.01 57.54 18.83
N GLU A 406 5.80 58.38 18.16
CA GLU A 406 6.68 59.33 18.77
C GLU A 406 5.88 60.13 19.83
N ARG A 407 6.11 59.83 21.08
CA ARG A 407 5.53 60.57 22.19
C ARG A 407 6.13 61.94 22.15
N ASN A 408 5.37 62.93 21.63
CA ASN A 408 5.70 64.31 21.65
C ASN A 408 6.18 64.76 23.06
N SER A 409 7.47 64.91 23.20
CA SER A 409 8.07 65.57 24.34
C SER A 409 7.97 67.08 24.13
N SER A 410 6.77 67.64 24.32
CA SER A 410 6.63 69.06 24.55
C SER A 410 7.05 69.34 26.00
N ILE A 411 8.31 69.61 26.19
CA ILE A 411 8.82 70.27 27.40
C ILE A 411 8.36 71.72 27.30
N ASN A 412 7.38 72.10 28.14
CA ASN A 412 7.08 73.45 28.40
C ASN A 412 8.16 74.04 29.36
N GLU A 413 9.00 74.84 28.82
CA GLU A 413 9.74 75.81 29.63
C GLU A 413 8.80 77.00 30.02
N GLY A 414 8.64 77.23 31.35
CA GLY A 414 7.89 78.31 31.90
C GLY A 414 8.11 78.32 33.38
#